data_aa952bf8358346a195c022f313b847df
#
_entry.id   aa952bf8358346a195c022f313b847df
#
_cell.length_a   1.000
_cell.length_b   1.000
_cell.length_c   1.000
_cell.angle_alpha   90.00
_cell.angle_beta   90.00
_cell.angle_gamma   90.00
#
_symmetry.space_group_name_H-M   'P 1'
#
loop_
_entity.id
_entity.type
_entity.pdbx_description
1 polymer ?
#
loop_
_entity_poly.entity_id
_entity_poly.type
_entity_poly.pdbx_seq_one_letter_code
_entity_poly.pdbx_strand_id
1 'polypeptide(L)'
;MKTIHMIDNYKVLCDEAGEIGKYQAYKTYTQKYPYFFQGVFQYLYCQPIENLKPMIERVDFLALLQVAEENYKCGLVDYTIESVNEFVGKMHVNFEFTFLIGLELSNIGGCATPSDIEEPHLYIGIDKPITKEWIDIFVPHEMFHMVRHHMTQDSNSETVFSRTIEEGLASYASLWTHNMEWNISNIAKVLGVSETQADNLLNETNVLLNKLIADGDKPISSETMKEYFVVQSAEVKFPVIGYYVGLYLAHVSVSNGVDFERFVSMPRNEIIDRWFK
;
A
#
# COMPACT_ATOMS: atom_id res chain seq x y z
N MET A 1 7.39 17.23 5.45
CA MET A 1 6.92 16.59 4.20
C MET A 1 7.12 17.52 3.02
N LYS A 2 7.66 17.01 1.91
CA LYS A 2 7.79 17.71 0.62
C LYS A 2 6.83 17.07 -0.37
N THR A 3 5.81 17.81 -0.84
CA THR A 3 4.85 17.30 -1.83
C THR A 3 5.34 17.59 -3.24
N ILE A 4 5.29 16.60 -4.11
CA ILE A 4 5.64 16.69 -5.54
C ILE A 4 4.46 16.22 -6.38
N HIS A 5 3.95 17.11 -7.23
CA HIS A 5 2.93 16.79 -8.22
C HIS A 5 3.60 16.38 -9.52
N MET A 6 3.39 15.14 -9.93
CA MET A 6 4.06 14.59 -11.13
C MET A 6 3.34 14.95 -12.43
N ILE A 7 2.13 15.49 -12.37
CA ILE A 7 1.24 15.71 -13.53
C ILE A 7 1.85 16.58 -14.63
N ASP A 8 2.58 17.63 -14.28
CA ASP A 8 3.17 18.53 -15.29
C ASP A 8 4.29 17.83 -16.09
N ASN A 9 5.11 17.00 -15.42
CA ASN A 9 6.09 16.18 -16.13
C ASN A 9 5.44 15.05 -16.94
N TYR A 10 4.26 14.60 -16.53
CA TYR A 10 3.51 13.61 -17.30
C TYR A 10 2.85 14.22 -18.56
N LYS A 11 2.45 15.48 -18.54
CA LYS A 11 2.04 16.22 -19.74
C LYS A 11 3.18 16.30 -20.76
N VAL A 12 4.39 16.64 -20.30
CA VAL A 12 5.59 16.61 -21.15
C VAL A 12 5.83 15.22 -21.75
N LEU A 13 5.68 14.15 -20.94
CA LEU A 13 5.76 12.77 -21.47
C LEU A 13 4.73 12.51 -22.57
N CYS A 14 3.49 12.97 -22.43
CA CYS A 14 2.46 12.80 -23.44
C CYS A 14 2.83 13.49 -24.76
N ASP A 15 3.38 14.71 -24.70
CA ASP A 15 3.84 15.47 -25.85
C ASP A 15 5.04 14.77 -26.53
N GLU A 16 6.06 14.42 -25.75
CA GLU A 16 7.26 13.74 -26.25
C GLU A 16 6.97 12.35 -26.82
N ALA A 17 5.97 11.63 -26.29
CA ALA A 17 5.62 10.29 -26.79
C ALA A 17 5.24 10.26 -28.27
N GLY A 18 4.67 11.36 -28.80
CA GLY A 18 4.37 11.52 -30.22
C GLY A 18 5.61 11.79 -31.09
N GLU A 19 6.67 12.35 -30.51
CA GLU A 19 7.88 12.78 -31.24
C GLU A 19 8.98 11.71 -31.21
N ILE A 20 9.28 11.14 -30.03
CA ILE A 20 10.40 10.22 -29.82
C ILE A 20 9.98 8.78 -29.48
N GLY A 21 8.65 8.51 -29.45
CA GLY A 21 8.06 7.23 -29.11
C GLY A 21 7.83 7.02 -27.61
N LYS A 22 6.79 6.26 -27.28
CA LYS A 22 6.29 6.07 -25.90
C LYS A 22 7.34 5.56 -24.94
N TYR A 23 8.09 4.53 -25.33
CA TYR A 23 9.13 3.96 -24.47
C TYR A 23 10.23 4.96 -24.13
N GLN A 24 10.73 5.71 -25.11
CA GLN A 24 11.80 6.67 -24.87
C GLN A 24 11.31 7.84 -24.01
N ALA A 25 10.13 8.36 -24.29
CA ALA A 25 9.50 9.42 -23.47
C ALA A 25 9.29 8.97 -22.03
N TYR A 26 8.77 7.75 -21.82
CA TYR A 26 8.58 7.19 -20.48
C TYR A 26 9.92 7.01 -19.75
N LYS A 27 10.97 6.54 -20.43
CA LYS A 27 12.31 6.44 -19.86
C LYS A 27 12.86 7.80 -19.41
N THR A 28 12.64 8.86 -20.19
CA THR A 28 12.99 10.24 -19.78
C THR A 28 12.19 10.71 -18.57
N TYR A 29 10.89 10.40 -18.55
CA TYR A 29 10.03 10.72 -17.42
C TYR A 29 10.48 10.05 -16.12
N THR A 30 10.83 8.75 -16.15
CA THR A 30 11.28 8.03 -14.95
C THR A 30 12.55 8.62 -14.32
N GLN A 31 13.43 9.22 -15.13
CA GLN A 31 14.65 9.88 -14.67
C GLN A 31 14.41 11.15 -13.84
N LYS A 32 13.19 11.72 -13.89
CA LYS A 32 12.79 12.85 -13.05
C LYS A 32 12.57 12.47 -11.58
N TYR A 33 12.31 11.16 -11.32
CA TYR A 33 11.96 10.62 -10.01
C TYR A 33 12.74 9.33 -9.71
N PRO A 34 14.08 9.40 -9.65
CA PRO A 34 14.94 8.22 -9.67
C PRO A 34 14.70 7.27 -8.49
N TYR A 35 14.56 7.77 -7.27
CA TYR A 35 14.33 6.94 -6.08
C TYR A 35 12.99 6.20 -6.15
N PHE A 36 11.93 6.88 -6.56
CA PHE A 36 10.62 6.25 -6.74
C PHE A 36 10.67 5.13 -7.77
N PHE A 37 11.17 5.42 -8.98
CA PHE A 37 11.21 4.43 -10.05
C PHE A 37 12.23 3.32 -9.82
N GLN A 38 13.28 3.55 -9.05
CA GLN A 38 14.15 2.48 -8.57
C GLN A 38 13.34 1.45 -7.76
N GLY A 39 12.57 1.91 -6.77
CA GLY A 39 11.68 1.05 -5.98
C GLY A 39 10.63 0.33 -6.85
N VAL A 40 9.99 1.05 -7.76
CA VAL A 40 8.99 0.49 -8.69
C VAL A 40 9.58 -0.65 -9.53
N PHE A 41 10.74 -0.46 -10.15
CA PHE A 41 11.34 -1.50 -11.01
C PHE A 41 11.92 -2.66 -10.21
N GLN A 42 12.49 -2.39 -9.04
CA GLN A 42 13.14 -3.41 -8.22
C GLN A 42 12.12 -4.27 -7.45
N TYR A 43 11.10 -3.68 -6.86
CA TYR A 43 10.21 -4.36 -5.91
C TYR A 43 8.80 -4.62 -6.44
N LEU A 44 8.25 -3.77 -7.31
CA LEU A 44 6.89 -3.92 -7.80
C LEU A 44 6.84 -4.65 -9.14
N TYR A 45 7.65 -4.23 -10.10
CA TYR A 45 7.76 -4.95 -11.38
C TYR A 45 8.74 -6.12 -11.34
N CYS A 46 9.69 -6.12 -10.40
CA CYS A 46 10.76 -7.12 -10.27
C CYS A 46 11.53 -7.33 -11.59
N GLN A 47 11.70 -6.27 -12.38
CA GLN A 47 12.39 -6.30 -13.66
C GLN A 47 12.81 -4.89 -14.12
N PRO A 48 13.87 -4.79 -14.93
CA PRO A 48 14.32 -3.49 -15.47
C PRO A 48 13.32 -2.93 -16.47
N ILE A 49 13.34 -1.61 -16.65
CA ILE A 49 12.46 -0.88 -17.57
C ILE A 49 12.51 -1.39 -19.02
N GLU A 50 13.65 -1.91 -19.45
CA GLU A 50 13.85 -2.47 -20.78
C GLU A 50 12.88 -3.63 -21.07
N ASN A 51 12.60 -4.45 -20.08
CA ASN A 51 11.66 -5.57 -20.19
C ASN A 51 10.19 -5.10 -20.20
N LEU A 52 9.91 -3.90 -19.69
CA LEU A 52 8.57 -3.31 -19.68
C LEU A 52 8.20 -2.63 -21.01
N LYS A 53 9.12 -2.53 -21.97
CA LYS A 53 8.87 -1.86 -23.25
C LYS A 53 7.58 -2.32 -23.93
N PRO A 54 7.26 -3.62 -24.06
CA PRO A 54 6.01 -4.05 -24.72
C PRO A 54 4.74 -3.60 -23.97
N MET A 55 4.82 -3.43 -22.65
CA MET A 55 3.73 -2.90 -21.84
C MET A 55 3.60 -1.39 -22.04
N ILE A 56 4.70 -0.65 -21.94
CA ILE A 56 4.75 0.80 -22.09
C ILE A 56 4.19 1.23 -23.47
N GLU A 57 4.53 0.52 -24.54
CA GLU A 57 4.04 0.83 -25.90
C GLU A 57 2.51 0.68 -26.06
N ARG A 58 1.86 -0.10 -25.18
CA ARG A 58 0.40 -0.31 -25.19
C ARG A 58 -0.36 0.69 -24.33
N VAL A 59 0.31 1.38 -23.40
CA VAL A 59 -0.34 2.35 -22.51
C VAL A 59 -0.89 3.53 -23.31
N ASP A 60 -2.08 3.95 -22.98
CA ASP A 60 -2.66 5.21 -23.44
C ASP A 60 -2.37 6.31 -22.43
N PHE A 61 -1.23 6.99 -22.57
CA PHE A 61 -0.80 8.05 -21.66
C PHE A 61 -1.79 9.22 -21.60
N LEU A 62 -2.45 9.55 -22.70
CA LEU A 62 -3.45 10.62 -22.71
C LEU A 62 -4.70 10.24 -21.90
N ALA A 63 -5.15 9.00 -22.02
CA ALA A 63 -6.27 8.51 -21.20
C ALA A 63 -5.95 8.55 -19.70
N LEU A 64 -4.74 8.15 -19.30
CA LEU A 64 -4.31 8.24 -17.89
C LEU A 64 -4.22 9.69 -17.42
N LEU A 65 -3.70 10.57 -18.24
CA LEU A 65 -3.63 12.01 -17.94
C LEU A 65 -5.03 12.61 -17.74
N GLN A 66 -6.00 12.27 -18.60
CA GLN A 66 -7.38 12.74 -18.48
C GLN A 66 -8.02 12.32 -17.15
N VAL A 67 -7.80 11.07 -16.72
CA VAL A 67 -8.28 10.60 -15.41
C VAL A 67 -7.64 11.39 -14.26
N ALA A 68 -6.35 11.63 -14.33
CA ALA A 68 -5.63 12.42 -13.32
C ALA A 68 -6.16 13.86 -13.26
N GLU A 69 -6.37 14.52 -14.40
CA GLU A 69 -6.93 15.86 -14.46
C GLU A 69 -8.35 15.92 -13.87
N GLU A 70 -9.17 14.89 -14.06
CA GLU A 70 -10.49 14.82 -13.43
C GLU A 70 -10.38 14.66 -11.91
N ASN A 71 -9.46 13.84 -11.39
CA ASN A 71 -9.20 13.71 -9.97
C ASN A 71 -8.77 15.06 -9.34
N TYR A 72 -7.94 15.85 -10.03
CA TYR A 72 -7.60 17.21 -9.60
C TYR A 72 -8.83 18.12 -9.57
N LYS A 73 -9.61 18.14 -10.64
CA LYS A 73 -10.81 18.97 -10.78
C LYS A 73 -11.87 18.66 -9.74
N CYS A 74 -11.99 17.38 -9.34
CA CYS A 74 -12.91 16.94 -8.28
C CYS A 74 -12.38 17.20 -6.85
N GLY A 75 -11.19 17.80 -6.68
CA GLY A 75 -10.59 18.08 -5.38
C GLY A 75 -10.07 16.86 -4.64
N LEU A 76 -9.94 15.70 -5.33
CA LEU A 76 -9.50 14.45 -4.70
C LEU A 76 -8.01 14.47 -4.38
N VAL A 77 -7.22 15.23 -5.15
CA VAL A 77 -5.79 15.42 -4.87
C VAL A 77 -5.58 16.23 -3.58
N ASP A 78 -6.33 17.31 -3.39
CA ASP A 78 -6.26 18.10 -2.15
C ASP A 78 -6.70 17.24 -0.95
N TYR A 79 -7.78 16.47 -1.11
CA TYR A 79 -8.24 15.53 -0.09
C TYR A 79 -7.20 14.46 0.25
N THR A 80 -6.45 13.96 -0.74
CA THR A 80 -5.33 13.04 -0.50
C THR A 80 -4.24 13.68 0.37
N ILE A 81 -3.90 14.95 0.10
CA ILE A 81 -2.92 15.69 0.91
C ILE A 81 -3.44 15.90 2.34
N GLU A 82 -4.73 16.21 2.52
CA GLU A 82 -5.36 16.32 3.83
C GLU A 82 -5.28 15.00 4.61
N SER A 83 -5.57 13.87 3.98
CA SER A 83 -5.48 12.54 4.60
C SER A 83 -4.04 12.20 5.05
N VAL A 84 -3.02 12.52 4.22
CA VAL A 84 -1.61 12.38 4.62
C VAL A 84 -1.29 13.23 5.84
N ASN A 85 -1.72 14.50 5.85
CA ASN A 85 -1.48 15.41 6.98
C ASN A 85 -2.19 14.95 8.26
N GLU A 86 -3.40 14.39 8.15
CA GLU A 86 -4.12 13.81 9.28
C GLU A 86 -3.34 12.64 9.91
N PHE A 87 -2.87 11.70 9.06
CA PHE A 87 -2.05 10.58 9.51
C PHE A 87 -0.75 11.07 10.17
N VAL A 88 -0.02 12.00 9.55
CA VAL A 88 1.20 12.61 10.09
C VAL A 88 0.97 13.21 11.47
N GLY A 89 -0.14 13.95 11.64
CA GLY A 89 -0.51 14.55 12.91
C GLY A 89 -0.83 13.53 14.00
N LYS A 90 -1.64 12.51 13.68
CA LYS A 90 -2.02 11.45 14.62
C LYS A 90 -0.86 10.55 15.02
N MET A 91 -0.01 10.18 14.06
CA MET A 91 1.13 9.28 14.27
C MET A 91 2.38 10.00 14.77
N HIS A 92 2.33 11.31 14.95
CA HIS A 92 3.45 12.15 15.40
C HIS A 92 4.72 11.96 14.57
N VAL A 93 4.57 11.82 13.23
CA VAL A 93 5.69 11.60 12.32
C VAL A 93 6.66 12.80 12.37
N ASN A 94 7.91 12.55 12.76
CA ASN A 94 8.90 13.59 13.08
C ASN A 94 10.13 13.58 12.15
N PHE A 95 10.06 12.87 11.02
CA PHE A 95 11.11 12.86 10.00
C PHE A 95 10.61 13.46 8.68
N GLU A 96 11.54 13.86 7.83
CA GLU A 96 11.22 14.38 6.50
C GLU A 96 11.05 13.25 5.49
N PHE A 97 10.05 13.38 4.65
CA PHE A 97 9.79 12.46 3.53
C PHE A 97 9.24 13.19 2.31
N THR A 98 9.37 12.58 1.14
CA THR A 98 8.80 13.08 -0.11
C THR A 98 7.46 12.40 -0.37
N PHE A 99 6.42 13.20 -0.60
CA PHE A 99 5.11 12.73 -1.02
C PHE A 99 4.92 12.98 -2.51
N LEU A 100 4.83 11.91 -3.29
CA LEU A 100 4.64 11.92 -4.73
C LEU A 100 3.16 11.67 -5.06
N ILE A 101 2.53 12.63 -5.71
CA ILE A 101 1.17 12.48 -6.26
C ILE A 101 1.30 12.43 -7.77
N GLY A 102 0.97 11.30 -8.38
CA GLY A 102 1.36 11.18 -9.75
C GLY A 102 0.71 10.09 -10.58
N LEU A 103 1.34 9.90 -11.71
CA LEU A 103 0.95 8.92 -12.70
C LEU A 103 2.14 8.01 -13.00
N GLU A 104 1.83 6.73 -13.13
CA GLU A 104 2.76 5.68 -13.51
C GLU A 104 2.22 4.99 -14.78
N LEU A 105 1.97 3.69 -14.75
CA LEU A 105 1.37 2.93 -15.86
C LEU A 105 -0.01 2.36 -15.47
N SER A 106 -0.66 2.98 -14.47
CA SER A 106 -1.96 2.57 -13.90
C SER A 106 -1.98 1.19 -13.22
N ASN A 107 -0.81 0.62 -12.92
CA ASN A 107 -0.72 -0.67 -12.24
C ASN A 107 -0.56 -0.53 -10.72
N ILE A 108 -0.13 0.63 -10.26
CA ILE A 108 0.20 0.90 -8.86
C ILE A 108 -0.80 1.92 -8.29
N GLY A 109 -1.51 1.58 -7.21
CA GLY A 109 -2.38 2.53 -6.51
C GLY A 109 -1.60 3.48 -5.62
N GLY A 110 -0.55 2.96 -5.01
CA GLY A 110 0.42 3.66 -4.21
C GLY A 110 1.49 2.69 -3.77
N CYS A 111 2.54 3.24 -3.19
CA CYS A 111 3.57 2.46 -2.53
C CYS A 111 4.39 3.32 -1.56
N ALA A 112 4.90 2.66 -0.53
CA ALA A 112 5.86 3.21 0.40
C ALA A 112 7.28 2.81 0.01
N THR A 113 8.25 3.64 0.39
CA THR A 113 9.67 3.34 0.19
C THR A 113 10.07 2.09 0.97
N PRO A 114 10.71 1.10 0.34
CA PRO A 114 11.42 0.05 1.03
C PRO A 114 12.55 0.59 1.93
N SER A 115 12.85 -0.12 3.01
CA SER A 115 13.83 0.30 4.03
C SER A 115 15.28 0.45 3.54
N ASP A 116 15.61 -0.11 2.38
CA ASP A 116 16.94 -0.04 1.76
C ASP A 116 17.09 1.12 0.76
N ILE A 117 16.04 1.91 0.54
CA ILE A 117 16.12 3.14 -0.26
C ILE A 117 16.38 4.33 0.67
N GLU A 118 17.39 5.12 0.32
CA GLU A 118 17.95 6.19 1.15
C GLU A 118 16.95 7.30 1.49
N GLU A 119 16.06 7.66 0.55
CA GLU A 119 15.10 8.76 0.75
C GLU A 119 13.68 8.22 1.00
N PRO A 120 13.11 8.39 2.21
CA PRO A 120 11.74 8.00 2.48
C PRO A 120 10.76 8.73 1.57
N HIS A 121 9.92 8.00 0.86
CA HIS A 121 8.86 8.58 0.05
C HIS A 121 7.58 7.74 0.07
N LEU A 122 6.47 8.44 -0.08
CA LEU A 122 5.16 7.88 -0.33
C LEU A 122 4.76 8.24 -1.76
N TYR A 123 4.21 7.31 -2.50
CA TYR A 123 3.57 7.56 -3.79
C TYR A 123 2.09 7.20 -3.73
N ILE A 124 1.25 8.08 -4.26
CA ILE A 124 -0.18 7.81 -4.48
C ILE A 124 -0.48 8.07 -5.96
N GLY A 125 -0.97 7.03 -6.63
CA GLY A 125 -1.33 7.05 -8.05
C GLY A 125 -2.71 7.67 -8.26
N ILE A 126 -2.78 8.63 -9.17
CA ILE A 126 -4.02 9.32 -9.58
C ILE A 126 -4.38 9.06 -11.05
N ASP A 127 -3.72 8.10 -11.68
CA ASP A 127 -3.95 7.65 -13.05
C ASP A 127 -5.10 6.63 -13.20
N LYS A 128 -5.91 6.50 -12.15
CA LYS A 128 -7.16 5.75 -12.10
C LYS A 128 -8.23 6.54 -11.35
N PRO A 129 -9.52 6.24 -11.55
CA PRO A 129 -10.58 6.84 -10.74
C PRO A 129 -10.37 6.50 -9.26
N ILE A 130 -10.31 7.52 -8.42
CA ILE A 130 -10.23 7.40 -6.98
C ILE A 130 -11.48 8.01 -6.33
N THR A 131 -11.76 7.63 -5.09
CA THR A 131 -12.86 8.18 -4.29
C THR A 131 -12.35 8.59 -2.92
N LYS A 132 -13.07 9.44 -2.21
CA LYS A 132 -12.71 9.78 -0.82
C LYS A 132 -12.62 8.54 0.06
N GLU A 133 -13.56 7.63 -0.06
CA GLU A 133 -13.55 6.36 0.70
C GLU A 133 -12.29 5.53 0.41
N TRP A 134 -11.84 5.48 -0.86
CA TRP A 134 -10.61 4.81 -1.21
C TRP A 134 -9.40 5.53 -0.59
N ILE A 135 -9.37 6.87 -0.61
CA ILE A 135 -8.29 7.67 -0.01
C ILE A 135 -8.22 7.43 1.50
N ASP A 136 -9.36 7.43 2.20
CA ASP A 136 -9.44 7.21 3.66
C ASP A 136 -8.89 5.84 4.09
N ILE A 137 -8.96 4.85 3.21
CA ILE A 137 -8.43 3.51 3.49
C ILE A 137 -6.98 3.40 3.03
N PHE A 138 -6.71 3.81 1.81
CA PHE A 138 -5.45 3.50 1.15
C PHE A 138 -4.28 4.38 1.62
N VAL A 139 -4.53 5.67 1.86
CA VAL A 139 -3.48 6.60 2.30
C VAL A 139 -2.92 6.23 3.67
N PRO A 140 -3.73 6.00 4.72
CA PRO A 140 -3.18 5.56 6.00
C PRO A 140 -2.45 4.22 5.94
N HIS A 141 -2.90 3.29 5.09
CA HIS A 141 -2.26 2.00 4.86
C HIS A 141 -0.81 2.19 4.35
N GLU A 142 -0.65 2.92 3.26
CA GLU A 142 0.68 3.16 2.67
C GLU A 142 1.57 4.05 3.57
N MET A 143 0.97 5.04 4.24
CA MET A 143 1.67 5.86 5.22
C MET A 143 2.24 5.02 6.37
N PHE A 144 1.47 4.04 6.86
CA PHE A 144 1.94 3.16 7.92
C PHE A 144 3.16 2.35 7.48
N HIS A 145 3.14 1.77 6.28
CA HIS A 145 4.30 1.08 5.71
C HIS A 145 5.53 1.98 5.65
N MET A 146 5.40 3.20 5.11
CA MET A 146 6.52 4.14 5.00
C MET A 146 7.12 4.47 6.36
N VAL A 147 6.27 4.81 7.34
CA VAL A 147 6.74 5.19 8.69
C VAL A 147 7.41 4.00 9.37
N ARG A 148 6.79 2.82 9.29
CA ARG A 148 7.35 1.61 9.90
C ARG A 148 8.66 1.19 9.26
N HIS A 149 8.77 1.19 7.93
CA HIS A 149 10.03 0.89 7.22
C HIS A 149 11.18 1.83 7.64
N HIS A 150 10.86 3.12 7.83
CA HIS A 150 11.85 4.09 8.31
C HIS A 150 12.28 3.84 9.77
N MET A 151 11.34 3.42 10.64
CA MET A 151 11.58 3.29 12.07
C MET A 151 12.20 1.95 12.49
N THR A 152 11.86 0.84 11.82
CA THR A 152 12.26 -0.51 12.29
C THR A 152 13.50 -1.05 11.60
N GLN A 153 13.76 -0.69 10.35
CA GLN A 153 14.84 -1.28 9.52
C GLN A 153 14.87 -2.82 9.59
N ASP A 154 13.71 -3.43 9.71
CA ASP A 154 13.57 -4.88 9.82
C ASP A 154 14.18 -5.59 8.61
N SER A 155 14.82 -6.75 8.82
CA SER A 155 15.47 -7.51 7.76
C SER A 155 14.50 -7.98 6.69
N ASN A 156 14.95 -8.03 5.42
CA ASN A 156 14.14 -8.35 4.23
C ASN A 156 13.71 -9.83 4.10
N SER A 157 13.92 -10.67 5.10
CA SER A 157 13.42 -12.07 5.06
C SER A 157 11.91 -12.07 5.31
N GLU A 158 11.13 -12.08 4.22
CA GLU A 158 9.68 -12.16 4.33
C GLU A 158 9.21 -13.59 4.58
N THR A 159 8.52 -13.78 5.71
CA THR A 159 7.74 -14.98 6.02
C THR A 159 6.25 -14.64 6.03
N VAL A 160 5.39 -15.65 6.11
CA VAL A 160 3.95 -15.46 6.27
C VAL A 160 3.65 -14.62 7.52
N PHE A 161 4.32 -14.88 8.66
CA PHE A 161 4.17 -14.04 9.86
C PHE A 161 4.56 -12.59 9.61
N SER A 162 5.74 -12.36 9.04
CA SER A 162 6.24 -11.00 8.84
C SER A 162 5.31 -10.17 7.95
N ARG A 163 4.83 -10.78 6.86
CA ARG A 163 3.90 -10.10 5.97
C ARG A 163 2.52 -9.90 6.58
N THR A 164 2.02 -10.88 7.36
CA THR A 164 0.78 -10.73 8.13
C THR A 164 0.82 -9.54 9.09
N ILE A 165 1.95 -9.33 9.75
CA ILE A 165 2.15 -8.19 10.64
C ILE A 165 2.11 -6.89 9.85
N GLU A 166 2.91 -6.78 8.80
CA GLU A 166 3.02 -5.55 7.99
C GLU A 166 1.67 -5.14 7.39
N GLU A 167 1.02 -6.07 6.69
CA GLU A 167 -0.24 -5.79 6.01
C GLU A 167 -1.41 -5.62 7.00
N GLY A 168 -1.42 -6.38 8.08
CA GLY A 168 -2.46 -6.29 9.11
C GLY A 168 -2.41 -4.99 9.88
N LEU A 169 -1.22 -4.54 10.29
CA LEU A 169 -1.03 -3.26 10.95
C LEU A 169 -1.34 -2.09 10.03
N ALA A 170 -0.91 -2.14 8.76
CA ALA A 170 -1.24 -1.13 7.76
C ALA A 170 -2.76 -1.05 7.53
N SER A 171 -3.44 -2.19 7.46
CA SER A 171 -4.91 -2.24 7.36
C SER A 171 -5.58 -1.66 8.61
N TYR A 172 -5.04 -1.94 9.80
CA TYR A 172 -5.57 -1.35 11.03
C TYR A 172 -5.34 0.16 11.12
N ALA A 173 -4.25 0.67 10.55
CA ALA A 173 -3.97 2.09 10.47
C ALA A 173 -5.11 2.87 9.79
N SER A 174 -5.76 2.28 8.76
CA SER A 174 -6.92 2.88 8.10
C SER A 174 -8.11 3.03 9.06
N LEU A 175 -8.42 1.99 9.84
CA LEU A 175 -9.48 2.08 10.86
C LEU A 175 -9.13 3.09 11.96
N TRP A 176 -7.90 3.05 12.44
CA TRP A 176 -7.43 3.88 13.55
C TRP A 176 -7.39 5.37 13.18
N THR A 177 -6.89 5.71 11.96
CA THR A 177 -6.78 7.11 11.50
C THR A 177 -8.12 7.80 11.49
N HIS A 178 -9.16 7.15 11.01
CA HIS A 178 -10.50 7.73 10.87
C HIS A 178 -11.47 7.32 11.99
N ASN A 179 -10.97 6.71 13.09
CA ASN A 179 -11.79 6.21 14.19
C ASN A 179 -12.97 5.34 13.73
N MET A 180 -12.74 4.50 12.73
CA MET A 180 -13.76 3.59 12.21
C MET A 180 -14.06 2.49 13.23
N GLU A 181 -15.33 2.21 13.43
CA GLU A 181 -15.76 1.13 14.32
C GLU A 181 -15.37 -0.25 13.77
N TRP A 182 -15.08 -1.18 14.68
CA TRP A 182 -14.87 -2.58 14.37
C TRP A 182 -16.22 -3.25 14.03
N ASN A 183 -16.57 -3.31 12.76
CA ASN A 183 -17.77 -3.95 12.25
C ASN A 183 -17.53 -4.55 10.86
N ILE A 184 -18.44 -5.43 10.40
CA ILE A 184 -18.31 -6.15 9.14
C ILE A 184 -18.10 -5.21 7.95
N SER A 185 -18.85 -4.12 7.87
CA SER A 185 -18.78 -3.19 6.74
C SER A 185 -17.41 -2.51 6.64
N ASN A 186 -16.87 -2.01 7.75
CA ASN A 186 -15.56 -1.37 7.78
C ASN A 186 -14.42 -2.36 7.55
N ILE A 187 -14.53 -3.58 8.10
CA ILE A 187 -13.56 -4.66 7.84
C ILE A 187 -13.56 -5.02 6.36
N ALA A 188 -14.73 -5.18 5.74
CA ALA A 188 -14.87 -5.47 4.32
C ALA A 188 -14.20 -4.39 3.45
N LYS A 189 -14.43 -3.11 3.77
CA LYS A 189 -13.85 -1.97 3.07
C LYS A 189 -12.32 -1.96 3.16
N VAL A 190 -11.78 -2.08 4.38
CA VAL A 190 -10.33 -2.04 4.63
C VAL A 190 -9.61 -3.23 3.97
N LEU A 191 -10.24 -4.40 3.94
CA LEU A 191 -9.68 -5.59 3.29
C LEU A 191 -9.95 -5.66 1.78
N GLY A 192 -10.76 -4.77 1.22
CA GLY A 192 -11.16 -4.80 -0.19
C GLY A 192 -11.95 -6.06 -0.57
N VAL A 193 -12.78 -6.58 0.34
CA VAL A 193 -13.60 -7.79 0.15
C VAL A 193 -15.09 -7.49 0.29
N SER A 194 -15.95 -8.46 -0.05
CA SER A 194 -17.38 -8.31 0.22
C SER A 194 -17.72 -8.47 1.71
N GLU A 195 -18.83 -7.88 2.17
CA GLU A 195 -19.30 -8.07 3.55
C GLU A 195 -19.52 -9.54 3.91
N THR A 196 -20.00 -10.35 2.96
CA THR A 196 -20.13 -11.81 3.15
C THR A 196 -18.78 -12.48 3.39
N GLN A 197 -17.74 -12.08 2.68
CA GLN A 197 -16.39 -12.60 2.89
C GLN A 197 -15.82 -12.13 4.22
N ALA A 198 -16.04 -10.88 4.60
CA ALA A 198 -15.63 -10.36 5.91
C ALA A 198 -16.33 -11.09 7.06
N ASP A 199 -17.62 -11.38 6.93
CA ASP A 199 -18.39 -12.17 7.90
C ASP A 199 -17.85 -13.61 8.02
N ASN A 200 -17.54 -14.25 6.89
CA ASN A 200 -16.88 -15.57 6.89
C ASN A 200 -15.53 -15.56 7.63
N LEU A 201 -14.70 -14.54 7.39
CA LEU A 201 -13.40 -14.38 8.06
C LEU A 201 -13.59 -14.22 9.58
N LEU A 202 -14.53 -13.39 10.00
CA LEU A 202 -14.86 -13.16 11.41
C LEU A 202 -15.35 -14.44 12.11
N ASN A 203 -16.25 -15.18 11.49
CA ASN A 203 -16.82 -16.40 12.07
C ASN A 203 -15.80 -17.54 12.21
N GLU A 204 -14.74 -17.55 11.40
CA GLU A 204 -13.73 -18.61 11.37
C GLU A 204 -12.37 -18.14 11.93
N THR A 205 -12.32 -17.03 12.64
CA THR A 205 -11.08 -16.39 13.13
C THR A 205 -10.10 -17.39 13.77
N ASN A 206 -10.58 -18.26 14.68
CA ASN A 206 -9.72 -19.22 15.38
C ASN A 206 -9.11 -20.27 14.43
N VAL A 207 -9.88 -20.72 13.42
CA VAL A 207 -9.40 -21.68 12.42
C VAL A 207 -8.32 -21.04 11.55
N LEU A 208 -8.56 -19.81 11.11
CA LEU A 208 -7.62 -19.05 10.28
C LEU A 208 -6.33 -18.69 11.03
N LEU A 209 -6.45 -18.32 12.30
CA LEU A 209 -5.30 -18.06 13.17
C LEU A 209 -4.44 -19.31 13.35
N ASN A 210 -5.06 -20.48 13.66
CA ASN A 210 -4.32 -21.73 13.80
C ASN A 210 -3.63 -22.14 12.49
N LYS A 211 -4.29 -21.95 11.34
CA LYS A 211 -3.70 -22.18 10.02
C LYS A 211 -2.49 -21.30 9.81
N LEU A 212 -2.60 -20.01 10.10
CA LEU A 212 -1.51 -19.06 9.94
C LEU A 212 -0.34 -19.37 10.90
N ILE A 213 -0.60 -19.78 12.14
CA ILE A 213 0.44 -20.21 13.09
C ILE A 213 1.20 -21.44 12.55
N ALA A 214 0.52 -22.41 11.95
CA ALA A 214 1.17 -23.58 11.39
C ALA A 214 2.09 -23.28 10.20
N ASP A 215 1.81 -22.20 9.46
CA ASP A 215 2.51 -21.82 8.23
C ASP A 215 3.38 -20.55 8.39
N GLY A 216 3.37 -19.92 9.54
CA GLY A 216 3.90 -18.59 9.78
C GLY A 216 5.37 -18.38 9.44
N ASP A 217 6.20 -19.40 9.64
CA ASP A 217 7.63 -19.36 9.31
C ASP A 217 7.94 -19.70 7.84
N LYS A 218 6.93 -20.10 7.06
CA LYS A 218 7.14 -20.35 5.62
C LYS A 218 7.58 -19.08 4.91
N PRO A 219 8.55 -19.14 4.01
CA PRO A 219 8.95 -17.98 3.21
C PRO A 219 7.82 -17.55 2.26
N ILE A 220 7.78 -16.27 1.93
CA ILE A 220 6.87 -15.75 0.91
C ILE A 220 7.28 -16.31 -0.46
N SER A 221 6.34 -16.94 -1.12
CA SER A 221 6.43 -17.54 -2.45
C SER A 221 5.15 -17.21 -3.23
N SER A 222 5.12 -17.52 -4.52
CA SER A 222 3.89 -17.35 -5.32
C SER A 222 2.71 -18.16 -4.76
N GLU A 223 2.96 -19.30 -4.12
CA GLU A 223 1.94 -20.15 -3.49
C GLU A 223 1.41 -19.50 -2.21
N THR A 224 2.29 -19.14 -1.26
CA THR A 224 1.90 -18.50 0.01
C THR A 224 1.29 -17.11 -0.22
N MET A 225 1.78 -16.34 -1.21
CA MET A 225 1.14 -15.09 -1.62
C MET A 225 -0.30 -15.31 -2.06
N LYS A 226 -0.51 -16.30 -2.94
CA LYS A 226 -1.85 -16.61 -3.44
C LYS A 226 -2.77 -17.09 -2.34
N GLU A 227 -2.27 -17.90 -1.40
CA GLU A 227 -3.06 -18.48 -0.33
C GLU A 227 -3.46 -17.47 0.75
N TYR A 228 -2.55 -16.55 1.13
CA TYR A 228 -2.73 -15.68 2.30
C TYR A 228 -3.00 -14.22 1.98
N PHE A 229 -2.56 -13.70 0.81
CA PHE A 229 -2.48 -12.27 0.58
C PHE A 229 -3.16 -11.77 -0.72
N VAL A 230 -3.67 -12.63 -1.56
CA VAL A 230 -4.28 -12.24 -2.82
C VAL A 230 -5.78 -12.54 -2.84
N VAL A 231 -6.57 -11.55 -3.26
CA VAL A 231 -7.99 -11.76 -3.60
C VAL A 231 -8.06 -12.54 -4.90
N GLN A 232 -8.34 -13.84 -4.84
CA GLN A 232 -8.33 -14.72 -6.00
C GLN A 232 -9.60 -14.59 -6.86
N SER A 233 -10.77 -14.51 -6.23
CA SER A 233 -12.08 -14.29 -6.87
C SER A 233 -13.13 -14.01 -5.81
N ALA A 234 -14.30 -13.52 -6.24
CA ALA A 234 -15.45 -13.31 -5.35
C ALA A 234 -16.01 -14.63 -4.77
N GLU A 235 -15.64 -15.79 -5.34
CA GLU A 235 -16.11 -17.12 -4.91
C GLU A 235 -15.24 -17.71 -3.80
N VAL A 236 -14.05 -17.16 -3.54
CA VAL A 236 -13.17 -17.64 -2.46
C VAL A 236 -13.77 -17.29 -1.12
N LYS A 237 -14.03 -18.33 -0.29
CA LYS A 237 -14.65 -18.15 1.02
C LYS A 237 -13.80 -17.33 1.98
N PHE A 238 -12.49 -17.50 1.96
CA PHE A 238 -11.51 -16.84 2.85
C PHE A 238 -10.41 -16.16 2.04
N PRO A 239 -10.68 -15.00 1.42
CA PRO A 239 -9.63 -14.23 0.77
C PRO A 239 -8.77 -13.51 1.81
N VAL A 240 -7.56 -13.13 1.44
CA VAL A 240 -6.67 -12.24 2.22
C VAL A 240 -6.51 -12.61 3.70
N ILE A 241 -6.36 -13.90 3.98
CA ILE A 241 -6.29 -14.44 5.37
C ILE A 241 -5.21 -13.71 6.19
N GLY A 242 -4.03 -13.46 5.61
CA GLY A 242 -2.94 -12.79 6.29
C GLY A 242 -3.29 -11.35 6.69
N TYR A 243 -3.90 -10.58 5.77
CA TYR A 243 -4.40 -9.25 6.08
C TYR A 243 -5.41 -9.27 7.23
N TYR A 244 -6.39 -10.18 7.13
CA TYR A 244 -7.44 -10.29 8.14
C TYR A 244 -6.89 -10.66 9.52
N VAL A 245 -6.06 -11.72 9.61
CA VAL A 245 -5.52 -12.18 10.90
C VAL A 245 -4.66 -11.08 11.54
N GLY A 246 -3.81 -10.40 10.76
CA GLY A 246 -3.01 -9.29 11.27
C GLY A 246 -3.87 -8.11 11.73
N LEU A 247 -4.88 -7.74 10.96
CA LEU A 247 -5.87 -6.70 11.30
C LEU A 247 -6.60 -7.04 12.62
N TYR A 248 -7.06 -8.30 12.76
CA TYR A 248 -7.72 -8.78 13.97
C TYR A 248 -6.81 -8.72 15.20
N LEU A 249 -5.56 -9.18 15.08
CA LEU A 249 -4.59 -9.18 16.20
C LEU A 249 -4.18 -7.76 16.60
N ALA A 250 -4.08 -6.83 15.64
CA ALA A 250 -3.90 -5.41 15.92
C ALA A 250 -5.09 -4.85 16.70
N HIS A 251 -6.32 -5.13 16.26
CA HIS A 251 -7.54 -4.73 16.95
C HIS A 251 -7.61 -5.26 18.38
N VAL A 252 -7.35 -6.55 18.58
CA VAL A 252 -7.35 -7.17 19.92
C VAL A 252 -6.28 -6.53 20.82
N SER A 253 -5.09 -6.27 20.29
CA SER A 253 -4.00 -5.64 21.03
C SER A 253 -4.38 -4.23 21.51
N VAL A 254 -4.94 -3.41 20.62
CA VAL A 254 -5.37 -2.05 20.95
C VAL A 254 -6.55 -2.07 21.93
N SER A 255 -7.52 -2.97 21.74
CA SER A 255 -8.65 -3.15 22.68
C SER A 255 -8.20 -3.59 24.08
N ASN A 256 -7.05 -4.25 24.18
CA ASN A 256 -6.41 -4.62 25.45
C ASN A 256 -5.44 -3.54 26.00
N GLY A 257 -5.48 -2.33 25.45
CA GLY A 257 -4.76 -1.16 25.97
C GLY A 257 -3.35 -0.97 25.42
N VAL A 258 -2.98 -1.65 24.32
CA VAL A 258 -1.75 -1.33 23.59
C VAL A 258 -2.00 -0.07 22.78
N ASP A 259 -1.16 0.93 22.93
CA ASP A 259 -1.20 2.11 22.09
C ASP A 259 -0.74 1.73 20.66
N PHE A 260 -1.59 2.03 19.65
CA PHE A 260 -1.31 1.65 18.29
C PHE A 260 -0.03 2.28 17.71
N GLU A 261 0.28 3.52 18.11
CA GLU A 261 1.49 4.22 17.67
C GLU A 261 2.78 3.45 18.00
N ARG A 262 2.76 2.63 19.07
CA ARG A 262 3.93 1.80 19.44
C ARG A 262 4.29 0.74 18.40
N PHE A 263 3.34 0.27 17.61
CA PHE A 263 3.62 -0.73 16.57
C PHE A 263 4.51 -0.20 15.44
N VAL A 264 4.57 1.10 15.24
CA VAL A 264 5.43 1.72 14.23
C VAL A 264 6.91 1.42 14.46
N SER A 265 7.36 1.44 15.72
CA SER A 265 8.76 1.23 16.10
C SER A 265 9.01 -0.14 16.75
N MET A 266 7.97 -0.93 16.98
CA MET A 266 8.09 -2.24 17.63
C MET A 266 8.78 -3.23 16.67
N PRO A 267 9.90 -3.88 17.10
CA PRO A 267 10.56 -4.87 16.28
C PRO A 267 9.62 -6.03 15.90
N ARG A 268 9.75 -6.54 14.69
CA ARG A 268 8.90 -7.63 14.15
C ARG A 268 8.89 -8.86 15.06
N ASN A 269 10.05 -9.26 15.59
CA ASN A 269 10.14 -10.42 16.48
C ASN A 269 9.36 -10.22 17.78
N GLU A 270 9.31 -9.01 18.32
CA GLU A 270 8.49 -8.71 19.52
C GLU A 270 7.00 -8.85 19.21
N ILE A 271 6.55 -8.45 18.02
CA ILE A 271 5.16 -8.63 17.59
C ILE A 271 4.85 -10.11 17.40
N ILE A 272 5.76 -10.87 16.76
CA ILE A 272 5.60 -12.33 16.58
C ILE A 272 5.44 -13.01 17.92
N ASP A 273 6.30 -12.70 18.89
CA ASP A 273 6.25 -13.32 20.22
C ASP A 273 4.96 -12.97 20.96
N ARG A 274 4.44 -11.75 20.78
CA ARG A 274 3.20 -11.28 21.40
C ARG A 274 1.94 -11.87 20.78
N TRP A 275 1.93 -12.06 19.46
CA TRP A 275 0.73 -12.43 18.70
C TRP A 275 0.58 -13.92 18.47
N PHE A 276 1.71 -14.66 18.36
CA PHE A 276 1.72 -16.02 17.87
C PHE A 276 2.38 -17.05 18.82
N LYS A 277 2.97 -16.58 19.92
CA LYS A 277 3.58 -17.43 20.96
C LYS A 277 2.95 -17.19 22.31
#